data_3d12cb9cebca072f04ece21f6f666c68
#
_entry.id   3d12cb9cebca072f04ece21f6f666c68
#
_cell.length_a   1.000
_cell.length_b   1.000
_cell.length_c   1.000
_cell.angle_alpha   90.00
_cell.angle_beta   90.00
_cell.angle_gamma   90.00
#
_symmetry.space_group_name_H-M   'P 1'
#
loop_
_entity.id
_entity.type
_entity.pdbx_description
1 polymer ?
#
loop_
_entity_poly.entity_id
_entity_poly.type
_entity_poly.pdbx_seq_one_letter_code
_entity_poly.pdbx_strand_id
1 'polypeptide(L)'
;MRSVAILTTILMISPLLGGCLGTDNIPSIFDDSPEQEPLRINHIQMEGTHNSYHVEPIFSPTREYMYTHEDLDIQATDQGVRQFEIDVWWDVREGLRVYHNQYDSGTTCPTFQSCLEILLAWSLENSLHHPIMIWVEPKDWPEQAAEITTTVELTGILQEIESEISEFWPLNLSITPDKVRGDRPNLTDAILNDGWPLLEESRGKVMFVLLATGGMRDLYMEEYPGLTGARMFPMFTSQGQYPGEEAVFSLTDPIGDGEEITRLVEDGFIVRTRADSGGTEPDNNDTSRFEAALSSGAHTIATDYPAPVDGMDYWIEIPEGSPSRCNPIVSPGWCTSLAIENLEISD
;
A
#
# COMPACT_ATOMS: atom_id res chain seq x y z
N MET A 1 -58.33 -23.56 -30.82
CA MET A 1 -59.27 -24.52 -30.24
C MET A 1 -58.44 -25.51 -29.40
N ARG A 2 -58.56 -25.40 -28.12
CA ARG A 2 -58.60 -26.43 -27.06
C ARG A 2 -58.34 -25.74 -25.72
N SER A 3 -59.42 -25.49 -25.00
CA SER A 3 -59.49 -25.07 -23.63
C SER A 3 -58.97 -26.17 -22.71
N VAL A 4 -58.26 -25.82 -21.64
CA VAL A 4 -58.05 -26.70 -20.49
C VAL A 4 -58.44 -25.91 -19.23
N ALA A 5 -59.35 -26.50 -18.49
CA ALA A 5 -60.03 -25.95 -17.33
C ALA A 5 -59.13 -25.98 -16.09
N ILE A 6 -59.27 -24.93 -15.28
CA ILE A 6 -58.70 -24.83 -13.93
C ILE A 6 -59.68 -25.49 -12.95
N LEU A 7 -59.18 -26.43 -12.17
CA LEU A 7 -59.90 -27.05 -11.07
C LEU A 7 -59.45 -26.45 -9.75
N THR A 8 -60.34 -25.68 -9.14
CA THR A 8 -60.15 -25.06 -7.82
C THR A 8 -60.68 -26.01 -6.76
N THR A 9 -59.81 -26.53 -5.91
CA THR A 9 -60.21 -27.31 -4.75
C THR A 9 -60.17 -26.44 -3.49
N ILE A 10 -61.34 -26.13 -2.94
CA ILE A 10 -61.51 -25.44 -1.65
C ILE A 10 -61.51 -26.51 -0.56
N LEU A 11 -60.53 -26.42 0.36
CA LEU A 11 -60.51 -27.22 1.57
C LEU A 11 -60.88 -26.37 2.76
N MET A 12 -62.08 -26.63 3.31
CA MET A 12 -62.53 -26.10 4.58
C MET A 12 -61.89 -26.86 5.73
N ILE A 13 -61.27 -26.17 6.68
CA ILE A 13 -60.87 -26.75 7.96
C ILE A 13 -61.48 -25.94 9.08
N SER A 14 -62.26 -26.65 9.90
CA SER A 14 -62.93 -26.13 11.11
C SER A 14 -61.96 -25.84 12.25
N PRO A 15 -62.29 -24.92 13.18
CA PRO A 15 -61.48 -24.59 14.32
C PRO A 15 -61.71 -25.62 15.45
N LEU A 16 -60.64 -26.12 16.04
CA LEU A 16 -60.63 -26.80 17.32
C LEU A 16 -59.94 -25.98 18.37
N LEU A 17 -60.62 -25.90 19.49
CA LEU A 17 -60.37 -25.16 20.70
C LEU A 17 -59.04 -25.51 21.44
N GLY A 18 -58.41 -24.50 21.99
CA GLY A 18 -58.03 -24.46 23.40
C GLY A 18 -56.81 -25.25 23.86
N GLY A 19 -55.80 -24.51 24.19
CA GLY A 19 -54.72 -24.99 25.05
C GLY A 19 -53.75 -23.85 25.35
N CYS A 20 -53.91 -23.22 26.54
CA CYS A 20 -52.84 -22.37 27.11
C CYS A 20 -51.63 -23.26 27.33
N LEU A 21 -50.58 -23.07 26.56
CA LEU A 21 -49.23 -23.55 26.85
C LEU A 21 -48.36 -22.31 27.05
N GLY A 22 -47.58 -22.37 28.13
CA GLY A 22 -46.73 -21.30 28.64
C GLY A 22 -45.82 -20.70 27.57
N THR A 23 -45.56 -19.42 27.72
CA THR A 23 -44.48 -18.70 27.05
C THR A 23 -43.16 -19.29 27.54
N ASP A 24 -42.76 -20.40 26.94
CA ASP A 24 -41.35 -20.82 27.07
C ASP A 24 -40.50 -19.69 26.44
N ASN A 25 -39.75 -19.03 27.28
CA ASN A 25 -38.67 -18.13 26.87
C ASN A 25 -37.79 -18.86 25.86
N ILE A 26 -37.97 -18.56 24.58
CA ILE A 26 -36.92 -18.84 23.59
C ILE A 26 -35.78 -17.94 24.03
N PRO A 27 -34.65 -18.45 24.49
CA PRO A 27 -33.48 -17.62 24.72
C PRO A 27 -33.17 -16.96 23.36
N SER A 28 -33.22 -15.64 23.32
CA SER A 28 -32.66 -14.90 22.22
C SER A 28 -31.19 -15.31 22.13
N ILE A 29 -30.82 -16.03 21.07
CA ILE A 29 -29.44 -16.27 20.71
C ILE A 29 -28.94 -14.93 20.14
N PHE A 30 -28.87 -13.91 21.00
CA PHE A 30 -27.97 -12.81 20.76
C PHE A 30 -26.62 -13.39 21.12
N ASP A 31 -25.77 -13.53 20.15
CA ASP A 31 -24.35 -13.78 20.32
C ASP A 31 -23.80 -12.57 21.10
N ASP A 32 -23.66 -12.72 22.42
CA ASP A 32 -23.05 -11.75 23.31
C ASP A 32 -21.48 -11.81 23.22
N SER A 33 -20.94 -12.38 22.13
CA SER A 33 -19.51 -12.23 21.86
C SER A 33 -19.23 -10.74 21.66
N PRO A 34 -18.22 -10.18 22.37
CA PRO A 34 -17.84 -8.78 22.16
C PRO A 34 -17.54 -8.57 20.67
N GLU A 35 -18.20 -7.55 20.09
CA GLU A 35 -17.98 -7.16 18.71
C GLU A 35 -16.47 -6.97 18.50
N GLN A 36 -15.86 -7.77 17.64
CA GLN A 36 -14.43 -7.70 17.40
C GLN A 36 -14.11 -6.37 16.72
N GLU A 37 -13.09 -5.68 17.22
CA GLU A 37 -12.59 -4.47 16.58
C GLU A 37 -12.21 -4.78 15.12
N PRO A 38 -12.77 -4.04 14.11
CA PRO A 38 -12.49 -4.35 12.72
C PRO A 38 -11.03 -4.02 12.34
N LEU A 39 -10.47 -4.82 11.42
CA LEU A 39 -9.14 -4.53 10.88
C LEU A 39 -9.14 -3.25 10.04
N ARG A 40 -8.05 -2.49 10.17
CA ARG A 40 -7.75 -1.29 9.40
C ARG A 40 -6.50 -1.49 8.57
N ILE A 41 -6.28 -0.64 7.56
CA ILE A 41 -5.12 -0.78 6.66
C ILE A 41 -3.78 -0.59 7.39
N ASN A 42 -3.72 0.14 8.48
CA ASN A 42 -2.52 0.26 9.33
C ASN A 42 -2.33 -0.90 10.31
N HIS A 43 -3.21 -1.89 10.35
CA HIS A 43 -3.01 -3.11 11.12
C HIS A 43 -2.17 -4.17 10.38
N ILE A 44 -1.57 -3.78 9.25
CA ILE A 44 -0.82 -4.66 8.35
C ILE A 44 0.66 -4.31 8.38
N GLN A 45 1.51 -5.33 8.39
CA GLN A 45 2.92 -5.22 8.05
C GLN A 45 3.17 -6.04 6.78
N MET A 46 3.66 -5.38 5.73
CA MET A 46 3.78 -5.95 4.38
C MET A 46 5.20 -5.83 3.84
N GLU A 47 5.53 -6.73 2.95
CA GLU A 47 6.74 -6.67 2.15
C GLU A 47 6.60 -5.67 1.02
N GLY A 48 7.70 -4.96 0.76
CA GLY A 48 7.83 -4.06 -0.36
C GLY A 48 9.14 -4.24 -1.10
N THR A 49 9.22 -3.71 -2.32
CA THR A 49 10.47 -3.61 -3.06
C THR A 49 10.91 -2.16 -3.18
N HIS A 50 12.23 -1.96 -3.14
CA HIS A 50 12.88 -0.70 -3.47
C HIS A 50 13.22 -0.71 -4.95
N ASN A 51 13.02 0.39 -5.66
CA ASN A 51 13.18 0.46 -7.11
C ASN A 51 12.52 -0.73 -7.82
N SER A 52 11.25 -0.95 -7.61
CA SER A 52 10.53 -2.19 -7.97
C SER A 52 10.60 -2.57 -9.46
N TYR A 53 10.95 -1.63 -10.31
CA TYR A 53 11.13 -1.77 -11.76
C TYR A 53 12.55 -2.19 -12.16
N HIS A 54 13.52 -2.23 -11.22
CA HIS A 54 14.96 -2.25 -11.50
C HIS A 54 15.44 -3.54 -12.17
N VAL A 55 16.30 -3.37 -13.19
CA VAL A 55 17.02 -4.43 -13.87
C VAL A 55 18.52 -4.09 -13.84
N GLU A 56 19.34 -5.00 -13.31
CA GLU A 56 20.79 -4.83 -13.18
C GLU A 56 21.44 -4.40 -14.50
N PRO A 57 22.23 -3.30 -14.53
CA PRO A 57 22.94 -2.90 -15.72
C PRO A 57 24.07 -3.89 -16.07
N ILE A 58 24.34 -4.07 -17.38
CA ILE A 58 25.40 -4.98 -17.88
C ILE A 58 26.75 -4.71 -17.21
N PHE A 59 27.02 -3.45 -16.86
CA PHE A 59 28.20 -3.03 -16.13
C PHE A 59 27.76 -2.22 -14.92
N SER A 60 27.59 -2.89 -13.79
CA SER A 60 27.21 -2.23 -12.55
C SER A 60 28.41 -1.47 -11.98
N PRO A 61 28.30 -0.13 -11.78
CA PRO A 61 29.40 0.67 -11.24
C PRO A 61 29.58 0.48 -9.73
N THR A 62 28.54 0.04 -9.03
CA THR A 62 28.50 -0.13 -7.57
C THR A 62 27.73 -1.39 -7.20
N ARG A 63 27.97 -1.92 -5.99
CA ARG A 63 27.30 -3.11 -5.49
C ARG A 63 25.79 -2.91 -5.33
N GLU A 64 25.37 -1.70 -5.00
CA GLU A 64 23.97 -1.33 -4.77
C GLU A 64 23.07 -1.47 -6.01
N TYR A 65 23.64 -1.57 -7.23
CA TYR A 65 22.88 -1.79 -8.48
C TYR A 65 22.91 -3.25 -8.95
N MET A 66 23.52 -4.16 -8.18
CA MET A 66 23.68 -5.57 -8.56
C MET A 66 22.48 -6.41 -8.10
N TYR A 67 21.29 -6.08 -8.55
CA TYR A 67 20.07 -6.87 -8.37
C TYR A 67 19.14 -6.67 -9.55
N THR A 68 18.18 -7.56 -9.71
CA THR A 68 17.14 -7.47 -10.72
C THR A 68 15.83 -7.92 -10.11
N HIS A 69 14.79 -7.12 -10.27
CA HIS A 69 13.43 -7.49 -9.91
C HIS A 69 12.73 -8.18 -11.08
N GLU A 70 11.80 -9.08 -10.77
CA GLU A 70 10.82 -9.60 -11.71
C GLU A 70 9.82 -8.50 -12.12
N ASP A 71 9.00 -8.76 -13.14
CA ASP A 71 7.91 -7.86 -13.52
C ASP A 71 6.99 -7.59 -12.31
N LEU A 72 6.35 -6.43 -12.26
CA LEU A 72 5.59 -5.97 -11.08
C LEU A 72 4.44 -6.90 -10.68
N ASP A 73 3.78 -7.52 -11.65
CA ASP A 73 2.71 -8.51 -11.43
C ASP A 73 3.25 -9.84 -10.88
N ILE A 74 4.45 -10.24 -11.30
CA ILE A 74 5.14 -11.42 -10.76
C ILE A 74 5.56 -11.16 -9.31
N GLN A 75 6.12 -9.97 -9.02
CA GLN A 75 6.43 -9.58 -7.64
C GLN A 75 5.18 -9.64 -6.75
N ALA A 76 4.05 -9.14 -7.26
CA ALA A 76 2.79 -9.15 -6.52
C ALA A 76 2.21 -10.55 -6.31
N THR A 77 2.31 -11.44 -7.32
CA THR A 77 1.69 -12.77 -7.33
C THR A 77 2.57 -13.80 -6.63
N ASP A 78 3.84 -13.90 -7.04
CA ASP A 78 4.71 -15.00 -6.66
C ASP A 78 5.62 -14.67 -5.47
N GLN A 79 5.93 -13.37 -5.29
CA GLN A 79 6.84 -12.91 -4.24
C GLN A 79 6.12 -12.23 -3.06
N GLY A 80 4.79 -12.05 -3.14
CA GLY A 80 4.01 -11.48 -2.04
C GLY A 80 4.19 -9.97 -1.84
N VAL A 81 4.81 -9.26 -2.79
CA VAL A 81 5.05 -7.82 -2.68
C VAL A 81 3.74 -7.04 -2.72
N ARG A 82 3.58 -6.09 -1.80
CA ARG A 82 2.41 -5.20 -1.69
C ARG A 82 2.77 -3.73 -1.62
N GLN A 83 4.06 -3.40 -1.54
CA GLN A 83 4.56 -2.04 -1.68
C GLN A 83 5.57 -1.96 -2.82
N PHE A 84 5.35 -1.03 -3.74
CA PHE A 84 6.18 -0.80 -4.92
C PHE A 84 6.75 0.61 -4.89
N GLU A 85 7.99 0.78 -5.34
CA GLU A 85 8.64 2.07 -5.50
C GLU A 85 8.98 2.30 -6.96
N ILE A 86 8.51 3.42 -7.51
CA ILE A 86 8.65 3.78 -8.93
C ILE A 86 9.30 5.15 -9.04
N ASP A 87 10.51 5.17 -9.58
CA ASP A 87 11.23 6.41 -9.89
C ASP A 87 10.79 6.97 -11.23
N VAL A 88 10.42 8.24 -11.26
CA VAL A 88 9.94 8.87 -12.48
C VAL A 88 10.80 10.04 -12.89
N TRP A 89 11.16 10.06 -14.18
CA TRP A 89 11.90 11.13 -14.83
C TRP A 89 11.03 11.78 -15.90
N TRP A 90 11.07 13.09 -15.95
CA TRP A 90 10.42 13.82 -17.03
C TRP A 90 11.28 13.85 -18.29
N ASP A 91 10.76 13.34 -19.38
CA ASP A 91 11.30 13.49 -20.72
C ASP A 91 10.35 14.30 -21.59
N VAL A 92 10.85 15.39 -22.20
CA VAL A 92 10.02 16.31 -23.01
C VAL A 92 9.40 15.68 -24.25
N ARG A 93 9.83 14.48 -24.66
CA ARG A 93 9.35 13.78 -25.85
C ARG A 93 8.54 12.54 -25.53
N GLU A 94 8.88 11.90 -24.42
CA GLU A 94 8.38 10.57 -24.08
C GLU A 94 7.53 10.55 -22.79
N GLY A 95 7.35 11.70 -22.11
CA GLY A 95 6.58 11.80 -20.87
C GLY A 95 7.33 11.28 -19.66
N LEU A 96 6.62 10.67 -18.72
CA LEU A 96 7.21 10.12 -17.49
C LEU A 96 7.88 8.77 -17.75
N ARG A 97 9.22 8.75 -17.68
CA ARG A 97 10.08 7.58 -17.86
C ARG A 97 10.45 6.98 -16.52
N VAL A 98 10.61 5.65 -16.48
CA VAL A 98 10.93 4.91 -15.27
C VAL A 98 12.30 4.26 -15.38
N TYR A 99 13.24 4.73 -14.58
CA TYR A 99 14.58 4.18 -14.40
C TYR A 99 15.26 4.88 -13.19
N HIS A 100 16.30 4.26 -12.62
CA HIS A 100 16.96 4.83 -11.43
C HIS A 100 17.80 6.07 -11.76
N ASN A 101 18.77 5.93 -12.68
CA ASN A 101 19.59 7.05 -13.16
C ASN A 101 20.25 6.73 -14.51
N GLN A 102 20.99 7.68 -15.08
CA GLN A 102 21.62 7.52 -16.41
C GLN A 102 22.65 6.37 -16.51
N TYR A 103 23.21 5.91 -15.40
CA TYR A 103 24.18 4.80 -15.36
C TYR A 103 23.50 3.48 -14.96
N ASP A 104 22.29 3.57 -14.51
CA ASP A 104 21.45 2.49 -14.02
C ASP A 104 20.04 2.66 -14.55
N SER A 105 19.89 2.36 -15.85
CA SER A 105 18.67 2.64 -16.61
C SER A 105 17.85 1.40 -16.97
N GLY A 106 18.23 0.23 -16.42
CA GLY A 106 17.48 -1.00 -16.62
C GLY A 106 16.12 -0.94 -15.92
N THR A 107 15.06 -1.36 -16.64
CA THR A 107 13.69 -1.28 -16.13
C THR A 107 12.80 -2.35 -16.74
N THR A 108 11.89 -2.91 -15.94
CA THR A 108 10.86 -3.84 -16.37
C THR A 108 9.62 -3.11 -16.92
N CYS A 109 9.41 -1.83 -16.55
CA CYS A 109 8.31 -1.00 -17.05
C CYS A 109 8.82 0.40 -17.43
N PRO A 110 9.13 0.68 -18.72
CA PRO A 110 9.90 1.86 -19.15
C PRO A 110 9.18 3.21 -19.05
N THR A 111 7.86 3.23 -18.79
CA THR A 111 7.07 4.45 -18.58
C THR A 111 6.22 4.30 -17.33
N PHE A 112 5.91 5.41 -16.68
CA PHE A 112 5.04 5.39 -15.48
C PHE A 112 3.67 4.79 -15.81
N GLN A 113 3.09 5.17 -16.96
CA GLN A 113 1.87 4.54 -17.48
C GLN A 113 1.99 3.01 -17.53
N SER A 114 3.07 2.46 -18.12
CA SER A 114 3.20 0.99 -18.23
C SER A 114 3.29 0.29 -16.89
N CYS A 115 3.94 0.90 -15.88
CA CYS A 115 3.97 0.36 -14.53
C CYS A 115 2.57 0.37 -13.89
N LEU A 116 1.81 1.47 -14.06
CA LEU A 116 0.44 1.59 -13.56
C LEU A 116 -0.49 0.57 -14.22
N GLU A 117 -0.38 0.37 -15.55
CA GLU A 117 -1.19 -0.60 -16.29
C GLU A 117 -0.96 -2.03 -15.84
N ILE A 118 0.31 -2.43 -15.59
CA ILE A 118 0.65 -3.77 -15.07
C ILE A 118 0.01 -3.98 -13.69
N LEU A 119 0.24 -3.05 -12.75
CA LEU A 119 -0.28 -3.19 -11.39
C LEU A 119 -1.81 -3.09 -11.33
N LEU A 120 -2.43 -2.24 -12.17
CA LEU A 120 -3.90 -2.18 -12.23
C LEU A 120 -4.50 -3.47 -12.79
N ALA A 121 -3.91 -4.04 -13.85
CA ALA A 121 -4.37 -5.30 -14.42
C ALA A 121 -4.32 -6.41 -13.37
N TRP A 122 -3.18 -6.54 -12.68
CA TRP A 122 -3.04 -7.48 -11.56
C TRP A 122 -4.08 -7.24 -10.45
N SER A 123 -4.27 -5.99 -10.02
CA SER A 123 -5.23 -5.63 -8.97
C SER A 123 -6.67 -6.00 -9.34
N LEU A 124 -7.07 -5.80 -10.60
CA LEU A 124 -8.40 -6.16 -11.07
C LEU A 124 -8.63 -7.68 -11.11
N GLU A 125 -7.60 -8.45 -11.44
CA GLU A 125 -7.65 -9.93 -11.42
C GLU A 125 -7.64 -10.49 -10.00
N ASN A 126 -7.04 -9.77 -9.05
CA ASN A 126 -6.89 -10.16 -7.64
C ASN A 126 -7.67 -9.24 -6.70
N SER A 127 -8.91 -8.89 -7.01
CA SER A 127 -9.70 -7.81 -6.39
C SER A 127 -9.92 -7.92 -4.87
N LEU A 128 -9.56 -9.03 -4.25
CA LEU A 128 -9.63 -9.24 -2.79
C LEU A 128 -8.31 -8.98 -2.06
N HIS A 129 -7.25 -8.58 -2.77
CA HIS A 129 -5.98 -8.21 -2.13
C HIS A 129 -6.18 -7.07 -1.12
N HIS A 130 -5.40 -7.05 -0.04
CA HIS A 130 -5.34 -5.86 0.81
C HIS A 130 -4.69 -4.69 0.03
N PRO A 131 -4.89 -3.43 0.45
CA PRO A 131 -4.36 -2.30 -0.32
C PRO A 131 -2.87 -2.44 -0.64
N ILE A 132 -2.53 -2.24 -1.93
CA ILE A 132 -1.15 -2.05 -2.34
C ILE A 132 -0.74 -0.59 -2.16
N MET A 133 0.55 -0.35 -1.93
CA MET A 133 1.11 0.99 -1.84
C MET A 133 2.10 1.22 -2.98
N ILE A 134 1.90 2.29 -3.75
CA ILE A 134 2.81 2.71 -4.81
C ILE A 134 3.47 4.01 -4.38
N TRP A 135 4.77 3.95 -4.13
CA TRP A 135 5.62 5.08 -3.78
C TRP A 135 6.23 5.63 -5.06
N VAL A 136 5.90 6.87 -5.37
CA VAL A 136 6.35 7.54 -6.59
C VAL A 136 7.44 8.54 -6.22
N GLU A 137 8.65 8.32 -6.73
CA GLU A 137 9.80 9.18 -6.52
C GLU A 137 10.09 10.03 -7.78
N PRO A 138 9.69 11.31 -7.79
CA PRO A 138 10.09 12.22 -8.84
C PRO A 138 11.60 12.50 -8.74
N LYS A 139 12.33 12.23 -9.81
CA LYS A 139 13.78 12.48 -9.89
C LYS A 139 14.06 13.84 -10.50
N ASP A 140 14.85 14.67 -9.81
CA ASP A 140 15.24 16.01 -10.24
C ASP A 140 16.75 16.25 -10.05
N TRP A 141 17.58 15.36 -10.54
CA TRP A 141 19.00 15.47 -10.28
C TRP A 141 19.63 16.70 -10.95
N PRO A 142 20.38 17.52 -10.18
CA PRO A 142 21.07 18.72 -10.69
C PRO A 142 22.07 18.44 -11.82
N GLU A 143 22.54 17.20 -11.95
CA GLU A 143 23.52 16.80 -12.97
C GLU A 143 22.92 16.62 -14.35
N GLN A 144 21.64 16.28 -14.45
CA GLN A 144 20.87 16.36 -15.70
C GLN A 144 20.18 17.72 -15.83
N ALA A 145 19.93 18.38 -14.74
CA ALA A 145 19.38 19.73 -14.60
C ALA A 145 20.43 20.85 -14.74
N ALA A 146 21.63 20.57 -15.26
CA ALA A 146 22.53 21.67 -15.65
C ALA A 146 21.89 22.65 -16.64
N GLU A 147 20.69 22.34 -17.08
CA GLU A 147 19.84 23.13 -17.94
C GLU A 147 18.49 23.46 -17.36
N ILE A 148 18.20 23.60 -16.09
CA ILE A 148 16.89 24.17 -15.69
C ILE A 148 16.00 23.19 -14.89
N THR A 149 16.07 23.23 -13.59
CA THR A 149 14.84 22.88 -12.89
C THR A 149 14.30 24.14 -12.22
N THR A 150 13.44 24.86 -12.92
CA THR A 150 12.69 25.96 -12.34
C THR A 150 11.55 25.40 -11.48
N THR A 151 11.07 26.17 -10.50
CA THR A 151 9.86 25.83 -9.72
C THR A 151 8.67 25.46 -10.63
N VAL A 152 8.53 26.13 -11.78
CA VAL A 152 7.46 25.88 -12.75
C VAL A 152 7.59 24.50 -13.39
N GLU A 153 8.80 24.03 -13.68
CA GLU A 153 9.01 22.70 -14.27
C GLU A 153 8.79 21.60 -13.24
N LEU A 154 9.26 21.76 -12.00
CA LEU A 154 8.99 20.81 -10.92
C LEU A 154 7.49 20.68 -10.62
N THR A 155 6.75 21.78 -10.59
CA THR A 155 5.30 21.77 -10.45
C THR A 155 4.65 21.06 -11.64
N GLY A 156 5.15 21.27 -12.87
CA GLY A 156 4.67 20.59 -14.08
C GLY A 156 4.86 19.06 -14.00
N ILE A 157 5.99 18.58 -13.49
CA ILE A 157 6.24 17.15 -13.28
C ILE A 157 5.25 16.55 -12.27
N LEU A 158 5.03 17.23 -11.15
CA LEU A 158 4.06 16.80 -10.14
C LEU A 158 2.63 16.73 -10.68
N GLN A 159 2.23 17.72 -11.48
CA GLN A 159 0.92 17.75 -12.14
C GLN A 159 0.79 16.63 -13.16
N GLU A 160 1.84 16.29 -13.90
CA GLU A 160 1.83 15.18 -14.87
C GLU A 160 1.72 13.83 -14.16
N ILE A 161 2.44 13.62 -13.05
CA ILE A 161 2.29 12.42 -12.23
C ILE A 161 0.85 12.26 -11.74
N GLU A 162 0.26 13.31 -11.19
CA GLU A 162 -1.15 13.32 -10.75
C GLU A 162 -2.13 13.05 -11.91
N SER A 163 -1.81 13.58 -13.10
CA SER A 163 -2.61 13.40 -14.32
C SER A 163 -2.57 11.93 -14.77
N GLU A 164 -1.38 11.32 -14.89
CA GLU A 164 -1.26 9.90 -15.25
C GLU A 164 -1.92 8.99 -14.21
N ILE A 165 -1.73 9.23 -12.91
CA ILE A 165 -2.46 8.49 -11.87
C ILE A 165 -3.97 8.62 -12.07
N SER A 166 -4.46 9.80 -12.37
CA SER A 166 -5.90 10.05 -12.54
C SER A 166 -6.47 9.44 -13.82
N GLU A 167 -5.68 9.35 -14.88
CA GLU A 167 -6.06 8.76 -16.16
C GLU A 167 -6.08 7.23 -16.09
N PHE A 168 -5.02 6.64 -15.54
CA PHE A 168 -4.83 5.19 -15.58
C PHE A 168 -5.37 4.47 -14.34
N TRP A 169 -5.60 5.15 -13.21
CA TRP A 169 -6.12 4.49 -12.00
C TRP A 169 -7.45 5.07 -11.54
N PRO A 170 -8.54 4.28 -11.55
CA PRO A 170 -9.87 4.75 -11.16
C PRO A 170 -9.94 5.28 -9.73
N LEU A 171 -10.59 6.42 -9.52
CA LEU A 171 -10.70 7.05 -8.19
C LEU A 171 -11.37 6.15 -7.14
N ASN A 172 -12.34 5.34 -7.54
CA ASN A 172 -13.02 4.41 -6.64
C ASN A 172 -12.14 3.25 -6.18
N LEU A 173 -11.05 2.96 -6.90
CA LEU A 173 -10.03 1.98 -6.55
C LEU A 173 -8.79 2.62 -5.87
N SER A 174 -8.88 3.87 -5.44
CA SER A 174 -7.81 4.58 -4.74
C SER A 174 -8.23 4.95 -3.33
N ILE A 175 -7.28 4.86 -2.40
CA ILE A 175 -7.34 5.47 -1.06
C ILE A 175 -6.63 6.81 -1.19
N THR A 176 -7.35 7.92 -1.06
CA THR A 176 -6.81 9.28 -1.24
C THR A 176 -6.82 10.05 0.08
N PRO A 177 -6.01 11.11 0.22
CA PRO A 177 -6.03 11.99 1.39
C PRO A 177 -7.44 12.49 1.72
N ASP A 178 -8.24 12.90 0.73
CA ASP A 178 -9.62 13.35 0.92
C ASP A 178 -10.52 12.27 1.53
N LYS A 179 -10.37 11.01 1.08
CA LYS A 179 -11.16 9.89 1.62
C LYS A 179 -10.78 9.55 3.07
N VAL A 180 -9.50 9.66 3.41
CA VAL A 180 -9.02 9.41 4.78
C VAL A 180 -9.40 10.58 5.69
N ARG A 181 -9.24 11.82 5.22
CA ARG A 181 -9.63 13.01 6.00
C ARG A 181 -11.11 13.05 6.32
N GLY A 182 -11.98 12.67 5.37
CA GLY A 182 -13.43 12.78 5.54
C GLY A 182 -13.86 14.20 5.91
N ASP A 183 -14.69 14.31 6.95
CA ASP A 183 -15.21 15.58 7.46
C ASP A 183 -14.30 16.25 8.51
N ARG A 184 -13.12 15.68 8.80
CA ARG A 184 -12.18 16.24 9.77
C ARG A 184 -11.51 17.51 9.26
N PRO A 185 -11.03 18.39 10.16
CA PRO A 185 -10.35 19.62 9.79
C PRO A 185 -9.10 19.41 8.94
N ASN A 186 -8.36 18.32 9.20
CA ASN A 186 -7.14 17.95 8.51
C ASN A 186 -6.89 16.44 8.59
N LEU A 187 -5.90 15.96 7.82
CA LEU A 187 -5.59 14.56 7.69
C LEU A 187 -5.06 13.93 8.99
N THR A 188 -4.14 14.60 9.66
CA THR A 188 -3.59 14.13 10.94
C THR A 188 -4.69 13.97 11.99
N ASP A 189 -5.62 14.93 12.09
CA ASP A 189 -6.75 14.86 13.03
C ASP A 189 -7.65 13.65 12.72
N ALA A 190 -7.89 13.35 11.45
CA ALA A 190 -8.65 12.18 11.04
C ALA A 190 -7.98 10.88 11.49
N ILE A 191 -6.68 10.74 11.24
CA ILE A 191 -5.91 9.55 11.62
C ILE A 191 -5.91 9.34 13.14
N LEU A 192 -5.65 10.39 13.91
CA LEU A 192 -5.55 10.30 15.36
C LEU A 192 -6.91 10.04 16.05
N ASN A 193 -8.03 10.43 15.46
CA ASN A 193 -9.35 10.31 16.09
C ASN A 193 -10.25 9.25 15.46
N ASP A 194 -10.21 9.06 14.13
CA ASP A 194 -11.08 8.12 13.41
C ASP A 194 -10.29 6.89 12.93
N GLY A 195 -8.96 7.01 12.83
CA GLY A 195 -8.05 6.01 12.31
C GLY A 195 -8.12 5.86 10.78
N TRP A 196 -7.35 4.94 10.26
CA TRP A 196 -7.33 4.60 8.84
C TRP A 196 -8.60 3.87 8.41
N PRO A 197 -8.92 3.86 7.10
CA PRO A 197 -10.04 3.11 6.56
C PRO A 197 -10.02 1.62 6.96
N LEU A 198 -11.21 1.04 7.04
CA LEU A 198 -11.36 -0.38 7.31
C LEU A 198 -10.73 -1.21 6.19
N LEU A 199 -10.07 -2.31 6.56
CA LEU A 199 -9.43 -3.21 5.60
C LEU A 199 -10.46 -3.75 4.61
N GLU A 200 -11.62 -4.18 5.09
CA GLU A 200 -12.68 -4.78 4.26
C GLU A 200 -13.23 -3.80 3.20
N GLU A 201 -13.29 -2.51 3.53
CA GLU A 201 -13.71 -1.46 2.60
C GLU A 201 -12.58 -1.02 1.65
N SER A 202 -11.36 -1.47 1.94
CA SER A 202 -10.14 -1.05 1.24
C SER A 202 -9.56 -2.13 0.32
N ARG A 203 -10.15 -3.33 0.29
CA ARG A 203 -9.70 -4.41 -0.59
C ARG A 203 -9.76 -3.99 -2.06
N GLY A 204 -8.80 -4.46 -2.85
CA GLY A 204 -8.67 -4.14 -4.27
C GLY A 204 -8.33 -2.68 -4.56
N LYS A 205 -7.85 -1.92 -3.56
CA LYS A 205 -7.48 -0.51 -3.75
C LYS A 205 -5.97 -0.29 -3.65
N VAL A 206 -5.56 0.86 -4.19
CA VAL A 206 -4.19 1.38 -4.11
C VAL A 206 -4.14 2.62 -3.23
N MET A 207 -3.00 2.82 -2.57
CA MET A 207 -2.59 4.06 -1.94
C MET A 207 -1.32 4.57 -2.62
N PHE A 208 -1.38 5.76 -3.21
CA PHE A 208 -0.21 6.41 -3.79
C PHE A 208 0.48 7.29 -2.75
N VAL A 209 1.81 7.23 -2.72
CA VAL A 209 2.63 8.04 -1.81
C VAL A 209 3.68 8.79 -2.62
N LEU A 210 3.78 10.09 -2.42
CA LEU A 210 4.84 10.92 -2.99
C LEU A 210 6.12 10.72 -2.16
N LEU A 211 7.10 10.03 -2.72
CA LEU A 211 8.43 9.83 -2.13
C LEU A 211 9.32 11.01 -2.47
N ALA A 212 9.11 12.12 -1.78
CA ALA A 212 9.88 13.33 -1.98
C ALA A 212 10.07 14.10 -0.65
N THR A 213 11.17 14.84 -0.58
CA THR A 213 11.50 15.73 0.55
C THR A 213 11.78 17.13 0.06
N GLY A 214 11.91 18.10 0.99
CA GLY A 214 12.29 19.46 0.67
C GLY A 214 11.42 20.12 -0.40
N GLY A 215 12.05 20.78 -1.36
CA GLY A 215 11.35 21.63 -2.33
C GLY A 215 10.29 20.92 -3.17
N MET A 216 10.51 19.67 -3.57
CA MET A 216 9.55 18.91 -4.37
C MET A 216 8.27 18.61 -3.56
N ARG A 217 8.40 18.11 -2.34
CA ARG A 217 7.25 17.92 -1.44
C ARG A 217 6.56 19.24 -1.12
N ASP A 218 7.32 20.29 -0.83
CA ASP A 218 6.79 21.60 -0.45
C ASP A 218 5.95 22.20 -1.60
N LEU A 219 6.40 22.07 -2.86
CA LEU A 219 5.62 22.45 -4.05
C LEU A 219 4.33 21.64 -4.19
N TYR A 220 4.37 20.34 -3.91
CA TYR A 220 3.17 19.52 -3.92
C TYR A 220 2.15 19.97 -2.88
N MET A 221 2.62 20.29 -1.67
CA MET A 221 1.77 20.81 -0.59
C MET A 221 1.19 22.21 -0.91
N GLU A 222 1.93 23.04 -1.65
CA GLU A 222 1.44 24.34 -2.14
C GLU A 222 0.39 24.18 -3.24
N GLU A 223 0.56 23.21 -4.15
CA GLU A 223 -0.39 22.94 -5.24
C GLU A 223 -1.70 22.33 -4.72
N TYR A 224 -1.62 21.48 -3.67
CA TYR A 224 -2.75 20.81 -3.05
C TYR A 224 -2.93 21.20 -1.58
N PRO A 225 -3.42 22.43 -1.28
CA PRO A 225 -3.58 22.90 0.10
C PRO A 225 -4.56 22.00 0.88
N GLY A 226 -4.13 21.51 2.04
CA GLY A 226 -4.88 20.52 2.82
C GLY A 226 -5.04 19.19 2.10
N LEU A 227 -4.21 18.91 1.10
CA LEU A 227 -4.26 17.73 0.22
C LEU A 227 -5.62 17.55 -0.48
N THR A 228 -6.36 18.64 -0.67
CA THR A 228 -7.69 18.60 -1.32
C THR A 228 -7.55 18.29 -2.81
N GLY A 229 -8.16 17.21 -3.25
CA GLY A 229 -8.09 16.72 -4.63
C GLY A 229 -6.83 15.94 -4.98
N ALA A 230 -5.84 15.87 -4.09
CA ALA A 230 -4.61 15.10 -4.27
C ALA A 230 -4.87 13.59 -4.38
N ARG A 231 -4.10 12.91 -5.23
CA ARG A 231 -4.09 11.45 -5.34
C ARG A 231 -3.05 10.81 -4.43
N MET A 232 -1.93 11.51 -4.20
CA MET A 232 -0.82 11.01 -3.42
C MET A 232 -0.81 11.58 -1.99
N PHE A 233 -0.35 10.75 -1.05
CA PHE A 233 0.02 11.20 0.29
C PHE A 233 1.48 11.64 0.27
N PRO A 234 1.82 12.85 0.69
CA PRO A 234 3.21 13.24 0.86
C PRO A 234 3.84 12.46 2.01
N MET A 235 5.09 12.05 1.87
CA MET A 235 5.84 11.41 2.94
C MET A 235 6.62 12.41 3.77
N PHE A 236 6.85 12.05 5.03
CA PHE A 236 7.62 12.84 5.99
C PHE A 236 8.74 11.99 6.62
N THR A 237 9.77 12.64 7.12
CA THR A 237 10.90 12.00 7.82
C THR A 237 10.88 12.25 9.33
N SER A 238 10.03 13.19 9.79
CA SER A 238 9.81 13.51 11.21
C SER A 238 8.49 14.23 11.37
N GLN A 239 7.89 14.15 12.57
CA GLN A 239 6.69 14.92 12.89
C GLN A 239 6.97 16.42 13.00
N GLY A 240 5.92 17.23 12.80
CA GLY A 240 5.96 18.68 12.96
C GLY A 240 6.48 19.43 11.74
N GLN A 241 6.75 18.75 10.63
CA GLN A 241 7.15 19.38 9.38
C GLN A 241 5.98 20.10 8.72
N TYR A 242 4.78 19.45 8.71
CA TYR A 242 3.52 19.97 8.20
C TYR A 242 2.36 19.57 9.10
N PRO A 243 2.22 20.21 10.27
CA PRO A 243 1.17 19.87 11.23
C PRO A 243 -0.23 19.90 10.60
N GLY A 244 -0.91 18.77 10.67
CA GLY A 244 -2.24 18.59 10.07
C GLY A 244 -2.27 17.77 8.79
N GLU A 245 -1.16 17.65 8.05
CA GLU A 245 -1.11 16.90 6.78
C GLU A 245 -0.29 15.61 6.89
N GLU A 246 0.35 15.38 8.03
CA GLU A 246 1.20 14.23 8.27
C GLU A 246 0.36 12.96 8.44
N ALA A 247 0.66 11.94 7.64
CA ALA A 247 -0.01 10.65 7.66
C ALA A 247 0.97 9.49 7.41
N VAL A 248 1.96 9.70 6.54
CA VAL A 248 2.89 8.67 6.06
C VAL A 248 4.31 9.13 6.27
N PHE A 249 5.12 8.24 6.83
CA PHE A 249 6.52 8.50 7.13
C PHE A 249 7.45 7.49 6.43
N SER A 250 8.67 7.92 6.12
CA SER A 250 9.74 7.06 5.63
C SER A 250 10.99 7.29 6.46
N LEU A 251 11.35 6.27 7.26
CA LEU A 251 12.57 6.22 8.06
C LEU A 251 13.33 4.96 7.66
N THR A 252 14.38 5.12 6.85
CA THR A 252 15.02 4.00 6.16
C THR A 252 16.07 3.26 7.00
N ASP A 253 16.38 3.74 8.20
CA ASP A 253 17.30 3.07 9.12
C ASP A 253 16.60 2.50 10.36
N PRO A 254 16.01 1.28 10.28
CA PRO A 254 15.29 0.71 11.40
C PRO A 254 16.17 0.37 12.61
N ILE A 255 17.50 0.29 12.43
CA ILE A 255 18.44 0.08 13.53
C ILE A 255 18.62 1.38 14.31
N GLY A 256 18.84 2.49 13.60
CA GLY A 256 19.04 3.80 14.21
C GLY A 256 17.75 4.48 14.67
N ASP A 257 16.68 4.33 13.88
CA ASP A 257 15.40 5.04 14.06
C ASP A 257 14.29 4.14 14.66
N GLY A 258 14.60 2.92 15.12
CA GLY A 258 13.60 1.93 15.54
C GLY A 258 12.63 2.44 16.61
N GLU A 259 13.10 3.19 17.60
CA GLU A 259 12.24 3.78 18.64
C GLU A 259 11.29 4.85 18.05
N GLU A 260 11.76 5.67 17.12
CA GLU A 260 10.94 6.68 16.45
C GLU A 260 9.91 6.05 15.52
N ILE A 261 10.29 4.98 14.78
CA ILE A 261 9.35 4.20 13.96
C ILE A 261 8.25 3.64 14.85
N THR A 262 8.60 2.98 15.96
CA THR A 262 7.63 2.40 16.92
C THR A 262 6.67 3.47 17.42
N ARG A 263 7.18 4.62 17.81
CA ARG A 263 6.37 5.74 18.31
C ARG A 263 5.37 6.25 17.25
N LEU A 264 5.82 6.43 16.01
CA LEU A 264 4.95 6.86 14.91
C LEU A 264 3.85 5.83 14.61
N VAL A 265 4.19 4.53 14.69
CA VAL A 265 3.24 3.43 14.53
C VAL A 265 2.20 3.44 15.66
N GLU A 266 2.63 3.58 16.92
CA GLU A 266 1.75 3.68 18.10
C GLU A 266 0.83 4.90 18.02
N ASP A 267 1.30 6.02 17.46
CA ASP A 267 0.51 7.22 17.18
C ASP A 267 -0.49 7.02 16.02
N GLY A 268 -0.43 5.88 15.31
CA GLY A 268 -1.37 5.51 14.24
C GLY A 268 -0.93 5.88 12.82
N PHE A 269 0.26 6.43 12.63
CA PHE A 269 0.78 6.77 11.29
C PHE A 269 1.30 5.54 10.55
N ILE A 270 1.24 5.57 9.21
CA ILE A 270 1.87 4.56 8.37
C ILE A 270 3.36 4.89 8.22
N VAL A 271 4.22 3.89 8.46
CA VAL A 271 5.67 4.04 8.38
C VAL A 271 6.26 3.03 7.40
N ARG A 272 7.14 3.50 6.51
CA ARG A 272 8.00 2.71 5.63
C ARG A 272 9.42 2.68 6.19
N THR A 273 10.07 1.52 6.08
CA THR A 273 11.49 1.34 6.36
C THR A 273 12.15 0.41 5.33
N ARG A 274 13.43 0.09 5.49
CA ARG A 274 14.19 -0.80 4.59
C ARG A 274 14.82 -1.96 5.35
N ALA A 275 14.77 -3.16 4.73
CA ALA A 275 15.41 -4.38 5.23
C ALA A 275 16.89 -4.45 4.89
N ASP A 276 17.30 -3.78 3.82
CA ASP A 276 18.68 -3.74 3.32
C ASP A 276 19.01 -2.36 2.74
N SER A 277 20.31 -2.08 2.56
CA SER A 277 20.80 -0.81 2.04
C SER A 277 22.18 -0.96 1.43
N GLY A 278 22.32 -0.62 0.15
CA GLY A 278 23.59 -0.57 -0.55
C GLY A 278 24.32 -1.92 -0.70
N GLY A 279 23.62 -3.04 -0.56
CA GLY A 279 24.17 -4.39 -0.77
C GLY A 279 25.00 -4.94 0.40
N THR A 280 25.09 -4.24 1.53
CA THR A 280 25.90 -4.67 2.68
C THR A 280 25.31 -5.91 3.36
N GLU A 281 24.01 -5.88 3.62
CA GLU A 281 23.25 -6.95 4.27
C GLU A 281 23.28 -8.23 3.39
N PRO A 282 22.96 -8.18 2.08
CA PRO A 282 23.03 -9.35 1.21
C PRO A 282 24.42 -9.98 1.12
N ASP A 283 25.49 -9.17 1.02
CA ASP A 283 26.87 -9.65 0.92
C ASP A 283 27.33 -10.42 2.17
N ASN A 284 26.75 -10.12 3.31
CA ASN A 284 27.08 -10.75 4.60
C ASN A 284 26.01 -11.74 5.08
N ASN A 285 24.94 -11.94 4.32
CA ASN A 285 23.74 -12.67 4.77
C ASN A 285 23.27 -12.17 6.15
N ASP A 286 23.23 -10.84 6.32
CA ASP A 286 22.91 -10.16 7.58
C ASP A 286 21.43 -9.72 7.59
N THR A 287 20.61 -10.35 8.43
CA THR A 287 19.18 -10.05 8.58
C THR A 287 18.89 -9.08 9.73
N SER A 288 19.90 -8.54 10.40
CA SER A 288 19.71 -7.69 11.58
C SER A 288 18.90 -6.43 11.33
N ARG A 289 19.06 -5.80 10.13
CA ARG A 289 18.26 -4.66 9.72
C ARG A 289 16.79 -5.05 9.47
N PHE A 290 16.56 -6.19 8.84
CA PHE A 290 15.22 -6.73 8.64
C PHE A 290 14.54 -7.09 9.98
N GLU A 291 15.25 -7.73 10.91
CA GLU A 291 14.73 -8.04 12.24
C GLU A 291 14.36 -6.76 13.02
N ALA A 292 15.18 -5.71 12.91
CA ALA A 292 14.88 -4.40 13.48
C ALA A 292 13.64 -3.78 12.81
N ALA A 293 13.52 -3.86 11.48
CA ALA A 293 12.35 -3.39 10.74
C ALA A 293 11.06 -4.11 11.18
N LEU A 294 11.11 -5.45 11.30
CA LEU A 294 9.98 -6.25 11.78
C LEU A 294 9.55 -5.84 13.19
N SER A 295 10.54 -5.66 14.09
CA SER A 295 10.29 -5.36 15.51
C SER A 295 9.78 -3.94 15.72
N SER A 296 10.17 -2.98 14.87
CA SER A 296 9.74 -1.58 14.96
C SER A 296 8.26 -1.37 14.66
N GLY A 297 7.59 -2.36 14.04
CA GLY A 297 6.21 -2.24 13.59
C GLY A 297 6.01 -1.43 12.33
N ALA A 298 7.09 -1.08 11.59
CA ALA A 298 6.95 -0.42 10.29
C ALA A 298 5.96 -1.19 9.39
N HIS A 299 5.09 -0.47 8.70
CA HIS A 299 3.99 -1.06 7.92
C HIS A 299 4.46 -1.62 6.59
N THR A 300 5.44 -0.96 5.96
CA THR A 300 6.06 -1.44 4.72
C THR A 300 7.57 -1.58 4.92
N ILE A 301 8.10 -2.75 4.57
CA ILE A 301 9.52 -3.08 4.70
C ILE A 301 10.04 -3.35 3.30
N ALA A 302 10.76 -2.38 2.72
CA ALA A 302 11.27 -2.46 1.36
C ALA A 302 12.63 -3.18 1.31
N THR A 303 12.82 -4.03 0.29
CA THR A 303 14.04 -4.79 0.04
C THR A 303 14.43 -4.74 -1.44
N ASP A 304 15.70 -5.01 -1.73
CA ASP A 304 16.19 -5.29 -3.09
C ASP A 304 16.11 -6.80 -3.42
N TYR A 305 15.74 -7.66 -2.42
CA TYR A 305 15.75 -9.12 -2.51
C TYR A 305 14.46 -9.73 -1.95
N PRO A 306 13.33 -9.61 -2.65
CA PRO A 306 12.03 -10.12 -2.19
C PRO A 306 11.88 -11.64 -2.36
N ALA A 307 12.83 -12.31 -3.02
CA ALA A 307 12.81 -13.74 -3.27
C ALA A 307 14.23 -14.30 -3.36
N PRO A 308 14.40 -15.63 -3.22
CA PRO A 308 15.70 -16.29 -3.40
C PRO A 308 16.30 -16.01 -4.78
N VAL A 309 17.60 -15.67 -4.82
CA VAL A 309 18.40 -15.46 -6.03
C VAL A 309 19.50 -16.51 -6.10
N ASP A 310 19.72 -17.11 -7.27
CA ASP A 310 20.75 -18.13 -7.47
C ASP A 310 22.15 -17.64 -7.04
N GLY A 311 22.76 -18.38 -6.12
CA GLY A 311 24.11 -18.08 -5.62
C GLY A 311 24.16 -17.05 -4.48
N MET A 312 23.02 -16.67 -3.94
CA MET A 312 22.87 -15.78 -2.78
C MET A 312 22.05 -16.47 -1.69
N ASP A 313 22.46 -16.36 -0.44
CA ASP A 313 21.77 -16.93 0.72
C ASP A 313 20.91 -15.88 1.46
N TYR A 314 20.72 -14.69 0.86
CA TYR A 314 19.95 -13.58 1.41
C TYR A 314 18.71 -13.29 0.58
N TRP A 315 17.58 -13.27 1.23
CA TRP A 315 16.30 -12.73 0.75
C TRP A 315 15.41 -12.39 1.95
N ILE A 316 14.36 -11.63 1.70
CA ILE A 316 13.41 -11.20 2.73
C ILE A 316 12.06 -11.87 2.46
N GLU A 317 11.44 -12.34 3.53
CA GLU A 317 10.08 -12.88 3.53
C GLU A 317 9.42 -12.50 4.86
N ILE A 318 8.22 -11.95 4.81
CA ILE A 318 7.47 -11.59 6.03
C ILE A 318 7.09 -12.86 6.81
N PRO A 319 7.55 -13.04 8.05
CA PRO A 319 7.28 -14.25 8.82
C PRO A 319 5.77 -14.44 9.09
N GLU A 320 5.30 -15.68 8.99
CA GLU A 320 3.90 -16.08 9.30
C GLU A 320 2.85 -15.44 8.39
N GLY A 321 3.24 -14.74 7.35
CA GLY A 321 2.32 -14.04 6.49
C GLY A 321 2.81 -13.83 5.08
N SER A 322 2.37 -14.63 4.14
CA SER A 322 2.46 -14.29 2.73
C SER A 322 1.07 -13.89 2.27
N PRO A 323 0.89 -12.70 1.71
CA PRO A 323 1.88 -11.65 1.42
C PRO A 323 2.17 -10.71 2.60
N SER A 324 1.49 -10.83 3.74
CA SER A 324 1.55 -9.87 4.83
C SER A 324 1.14 -10.47 6.16
N ARG A 325 1.55 -9.85 7.26
CA ARG A 325 1.15 -10.25 8.60
C ARG A 325 0.47 -9.13 9.36
N CYS A 326 -0.13 -9.48 10.50
CA CYS A 326 -0.62 -8.49 11.45
C CYS A 326 0.51 -7.63 11.98
N ASN A 327 0.30 -6.32 12.01
CA ASN A 327 1.28 -5.41 12.60
C ASN A 327 1.46 -5.77 14.09
N PRO A 328 2.69 -6.02 14.57
CA PRO A 328 2.93 -6.51 15.92
C PRO A 328 2.59 -5.51 17.02
N ILE A 329 2.39 -4.22 16.69
CA ILE A 329 2.18 -3.13 17.64
C ILE A 329 0.71 -2.72 17.70
N VAL A 330 0.07 -2.49 16.56
CA VAL A 330 -1.25 -1.83 16.50
C VAL A 330 -2.40 -2.74 16.07
N SER A 331 -2.13 -3.97 15.62
CA SER A 331 -3.22 -4.86 15.24
C SER A 331 -3.98 -5.41 16.45
N PRO A 332 -5.31 -5.65 16.38
CA PRO A 332 -6.06 -6.28 17.44
C PRO A 332 -5.60 -7.73 17.67
N GLY A 333 -5.67 -8.20 18.92
CA GLY A 333 -5.12 -9.50 19.30
C GLY A 333 -5.74 -10.74 18.63
N TRP A 334 -6.87 -10.59 17.93
CA TRP A 334 -7.49 -11.65 17.14
C TRP A 334 -7.00 -11.71 15.68
N CYS A 335 -6.25 -10.69 15.24
CA CYS A 335 -5.73 -10.61 13.87
C CYS A 335 -4.92 -11.86 13.50
N THR A 336 -5.07 -12.33 12.29
CA THR A 336 -4.25 -13.38 11.67
C THR A 336 -3.88 -12.98 10.25
N SER A 337 -2.82 -13.52 9.70
CA SER A 337 -2.42 -13.27 8.31
C SER A 337 -3.53 -13.63 7.32
N LEU A 338 -4.28 -14.72 7.58
CA LEU A 338 -5.43 -15.13 6.78
C LEU A 338 -6.60 -14.13 6.84
N ALA A 339 -6.75 -13.39 7.92
CA ALA A 339 -7.75 -12.33 8.02
C ALA A 339 -7.36 -11.07 7.22
N ILE A 340 -6.05 -10.88 6.98
CA ILE A 340 -5.55 -9.79 6.14
C ILE A 340 -5.76 -10.12 4.67
N GLU A 341 -5.21 -11.22 4.19
CA GLU A 341 -5.37 -11.65 2.81
C GLU A 341 -5.44 -13.19 2.76
N ASN A 342 -6.58 -13.72 2.34
CA ASN A 342 -6.76 -15.14 2.21
C ASN A 342 -6.51 -15.54 0.76
N LEU A 343 -5.33 -16.12 0.49
CA LEU A 343 -4.95 -16.60 -0.84
C LEU A 343 -5.59 -17.95 -1.21
N GLU A 344 -6.29 -18.61 -0.28
CA GLU A 344 -6.90 -19.92 -0.53
C GLU A 344 -8.28 -19.86 -1.23
N ILE A 345 -8.79 -18.68 -1.57
CA ILE A 345 -10.10 -18.51 -2.21
C ILE A 345 -9.95 -18.23 -3.72
N SER A 346 -9.02 -18.83 -4.39
CA SER A 346 -8.99 -18.91 -5.86
C SER A 346 -9.24 -20.36 -6.30
N ASP A 347 -10.50 -20.81 -6.24
CA ASP A 347 -11.00 -21.98 -6.98
C ASP A 347 -11.76 -21.52 -8.23
#